data_e366e2b168ce5743fcf4cf298b6e0175
#
_entry.id   e366e2b168ce5743fcf4cf298b6e0175
#
_cell.length_a   1.000
_cell.length_b   1.000
_cell.length_c   1.000
_cell.angle_alpha   90.00
_cell.angle_beta   90.00
_cell.angle_gamma   90.00
#
_symmetry.space_group_name_H-M   'P 1'
#
loop_
_entity.id
_entity.type
_entity.pdbx_description
1 polymer ?
#
loop_
_entity_poly.entity_id
_entity_poly.type
_entity_poly.pdbx_seq_one_letter_code
_entity_poly.pdbx_strand_id
1 'polypeptide(L)'
;MKKLFKTIAFVCLATMAVVSCDENNDNPIPSGETFDLGDGSNAYEISSNMTLTYPNTYNLRGFVYVTEGATLTIEPGVVIKGEKESKATLIVERGGKLIAEGTSERPIVFTSAQAPGKRK
;
A
#
# COMPACT_ATOMS: atom_id res chain seq x y z
N MET A 1 28.14 -24.07 -38.56
CA MET A 1 27.98 -23.59 -38.30
C MET A 1 28.03 -23.08 -37.56
N LYS A 2 28.19 -23.09 -37.69
CA LYS A 2 28.13 -22.50 -37.10
C LYS A 2 28.02 -21.74 -36.35
N LYS A 3 27.96 -21.67 -36.43
CA LYS A 3 27.66 -20.86 -35.85
C LYS A 3 27.42 -20.35 -34.92
N LEU A 4 27.30 -20.56 -35.03
CA LEU A 4 26.83 -19.91 -34.29
C LEU A 4 26.84 -19.61 -33.32
N PHE A 5 26.92 -19.75 -33.38
CA PHE A 5 26.71 -19.22 -32.44
C PHE A 5 27.01 -18.66 -31.69
N LYS A 6 27.37 -18.87 -31.92
CA LYS A 6 27.45 -18.18 -31.36
C LYS A 6 27.35 -17.57 -30.58
N THR A 7 27.10 -17.70 -30.77
CA THR A 7 26.81 -16.98 -30.08
C THR A 7 26.60 -16.49 -29.15
N ILE A 8 26.60 -16.76 -29.17
CA ILE A 8 26.28 -16.17 -28.36
C ILE A 8 26.43 -15.61 -27.54
N ALA A 9 26.80 -15.73 -27.74
CA ALA A 9 26.76 -14.97 -27.04
C ALA A 9 26.58 -14.29 -26.37
N PHE A 10 26.16 -14.53 -26.60
CA PHE A 10 25.64 -13.65 -25.98
C PHE A 10 25.58 -13.22 -25.06
N VAL A 11 25.73 -13.56 -25.18
CA VAL A 11 25.40 -12.92 -24.36
C VAL A 11 25.49 -12.45 -23.52
N CYS A 12 25.78 -12.79 -23.63
CA CYS A 12 25.66 -12.16 -22.82
C CYS A 12 25.65 -11.55 -22.22
N LEU A 13 25.60 -11.62 -22.38
CA LEU A 13 25.34 -10.84 -21.79
C LEU A 13 25.20 -10.27 -21.11
N ALA A 14 25.23 -10.43 -21.26
CA ALA A 14 24.86 -9.68 -20.57
C ALA A 14 24.78 -9.23 -19.84
N THR A 15 24.79 -9.44 -19.91
CA THR A 15 24.42 -8.74 -19.16
C THR A 15 24.41 -8.22 -18.40
N MET A 16 24.61 -8.34 -18.37
CA MET A 16 24.48 -7.63 -17.65
C MET A 16 24.41 -7.02 -16.96
N ALA A 17 24.48 -7.08 -17.10
CA ALA A 17 24.29 -6.24 -16.48
C ALA A 17 24.10 -5.76 -15.87
N VAL A 18 24.01 -5.95 -15.83
CA VAL A 18 23.61 -5.22 -15.28
C VAL A 18 23.55 -4.77 -14.46
N VAL A 19 23.56 -4.88 -14.34
CA VAL A 19 23.46 -4.26 -13.64
C VAL A 19 23.61 -3.70 -12.89
N SER A 20 23.64 -3.65 -12.80
CA SER A 20 23.83 -3.04 -12.21
C SER A 20 23.83 -2.32 -11.57
N CYS A 21 23.71 -2.10 -11.58
CA CYS A 21 23.89 -1.37 -11.11
C CYS A 21 23.72 -0.75 -10.24
N ASP A 22 23.54 -0.67 -9.83
CA ASP A 22 23.28 -0.08 -9.01
C ASP A 22 23.86 0.25 -7.94
N GLU A 23 24.47 0.60 -7.89
CA GLU A 23 25.09 0.81 -6.89
C GLU A 23 25.07 2.02 -6.35
N ASN A 24 24.46 2.81 -6.74
CA ASN A 24 24.15 3.95 -6.08
C ASN A 24 23.32 3.59 -5.01
N ASN A 25 23.59 3.61 -3.97
CA ASN A 25 22.88 3.50 -2.88
C ASN A 25 21.86 4.49 -2.65
N ASP A 26 21.46 5.16 -3.63
CA ASP A 26 20.32 5.92 -3.51
C ASP A 26 19.21 4.94 -3.43
N ASN A 27 19.05 4.45 -2.28
CA ASN A 27 17.93 3.69 -1.94
C ASN A 27 16.74 4.54 -2.22
N PRO A 28 16.05 4.40 -3.27
CA PRO A 28 14.87 5.22 -3.50
C PRO A 28 13.90 4.92 -2.37
N ILE A 29 13.40 5.94 -1.77
CA ILE A 29 12.32 5.79 -0.83
C ILE A 29 11.24 5.04 -1.61
N PRO A 30 10.78 3.91 -1.14
CA PRO A 30 9.77 3.17 -1.87
C PRO A 30 8.56 4.08 -2.06
N SER A 31 8.28 4.35 -3.31
CA SER A 31 7.09 5.15 -3.60
C SER A 31 5.95 4.20 -3.77
N GLY A 32 5.03 4.23 -2.88
CA GLY A 32 3.86 3.39 -2.96
C GLY A 32 2.80 3.95 -3.88
N GLU A 33 1.86 3.11 -4.20
CA GLU A 33 0.71 3.51 -4.99
C GLU A 33 -0.41 3.97 -4.07
N THR A 34 -1.41 4.59 -4.65
CA THR A 34 -2.57 5.05 -3.88
C THR A 34 -3.78 4.23 -4.28
N PHE A 35 -4.45 3.68 -3.31
CA PHE A 35 -5.65 2.88 -3.52
C PHE A 35 -6.81 3.46 -2.73
N ASP A 36 -8.01 3.21 -3.18
CA ASP A 36 -9.19 3.61 -2.42
C ASP A 36 -9.60 2.46 -1.49
N LEU A 37 -9.90 2.78 -0.26
CA LEU A 37 -10.47 1.85 0.71
C LEU A 37 -11.89 2.32 0.98
N GLY A 38 -12.83 1.66 0.37
CA GLY A 38 -14.23 2.07 0.40
C GLY A 38 -14.62 2.74 -0.92
N ASP A 39 -15.91 2.83 -1.15
CA ASP A 39 -16.45 3.39 -2.39
C ASP A 39 -17.14 4.73 -2.19
N GLY A 40 -17.04 5.29 -1.00
CA GLY A 40 -17.71 6.56 -0.67
C GLY A 40 -19.12 6.38 -0.16
N SER A 41 -19.63 5.16 -0.14
CA SER A 41 -20.98 4.91 0.37
C SER A 41 -20.98 4.75 1.88
N ASN A 42 -22.14 4.52 2.45
CA ASN A 42 -22.25 4.33 3.88
C ASN A 42 -22.29 2.84 4.28
N ALA A 43 -21.93 1.97 3.39
CA ALA A 43 -22.12 0.54 3.64
C ALA A 43 -21.09 -0.35 2.93
N TYR A 44 -19.86 0.11 2.83
CA TYR A 44 -18.83 -0.73 2.21
C TYR A 44 -18.33 -1.75 3.25
N GLU A 45 -18.39 -3.03 2.93
CA GLU A 45 -18.04 -4.07 3.88
C GLU A 45 -16.78 -4.83 3.49
N ILE A 46 -15.89 -4.98 4.42
CA ILE A 46 -14.74 -5.88 4.31
C ILE A 46 -15.19 -7.17 5.00
N SER A 47 -15.58 -8.15 4.20
CA SER A 47 -16.14 -9.39 4.74
C SER A 47 -15.17 -10.56 4.68
N SER A 48 -13.93 -10.33 4.24
CA SER A 48 -12.89 -11.36 4.26
C SER A 48 -11.58 -10.69 4.70
N ASN A 49 -10.59 -11.49 5.02
CA ASN A 49 -9.33 -10.96 5.49
C ASN A 49 -8.68 -10.11 4.41
N MET A 50 -8.18 -8.96 4.82
CA MET A 50 -7.58 -7.99 3.91
C MET A 50 -6.33 -7.42 4.56
N THR A 51 -5.29 -7.16 3.78
CA THR A 51 -4.06 -6.55 4.29
C THR A 51 -3.75 -5.29 3.49
N LEU A 52 -3.53 -4.20 4.21
CA LEU A 52 -3.05 -2.96 3.60
C LEU A 52 -1.53 -2.98 3.68
N THR A 53 -0.87 -2.85 2.53
CA THR A 53 0.56 -3.12 2.42
C THR A 53 1.39 -1.86 2.30
N TYR A 54 2.56 -1.90 2.90
CA TYR A 54 3.57 -0.85 2.77
C TYR A 54 4.24 -0.99 1.38
N PRO A 55 4.59 0.07 0.72
CA PRO A 55 4.56 1.48 1.13
C PRO A 55 3.35 2.26 0.60
N ASN A 56 2.25 1.62 0.42
CA ASN A 56 1.09 2.21 -0.24
C ASN A 56 0.33 3.19 0.65
N THR A 57 -0.45 4.06 0.01
CA THR A 57 -1.35 4.98 0.68
C THR A 57 -2.78 4.56 0.35
N TYR A 58 -3.65 4.62 1.33
CA TYR A 58 -5.05 4.23 1.13
C TYR A 58 -5.96 5.42 1.44
N ASN A 59 -6.84 5.76 0.50
CA ASN A 59 -7.83 6.80 0.71
C ASN A 59 -9.08 6.15 1.29
N LEU A 60 -9.36 6.43 2.55
CA LEU A 60 -10.55 5.92 3.19
C LEU A 60 -11.73 6.76 2.73
N ARG A 61 -12.74 6.14 2.15
CA ARG A 61 -13.86 6.84 1.57
C ARG A 61 -15.18 6.24 2.06
N GLY A 62 -16.02 7.09 2.62
CA GLY A 62 -17.31 6.65 3.14
C GLY A 62 -17.16 5.83 4.41
N PHE A 63 -18.18 5.06 4.72
CA PHE A 63 -18.18 4.20 5.91
C PHE A 63 -17.71 2.81 5.49
N VAL A 64 -16.61 2.38 6.08
CA VAL A 64 -16.00 1.09 5.79
C VAL A 64 -16.12 0.22 7.04
N TYR A 65 -16.78 -0.93 6.88
CA TYR A 65 -17.05 -1.82 8.00
C TYR A 65 -16.19 -3.07 7.88
N VAL A 66 -15.48 -3.42 8.95
CA VAL A 66 -14.81 -4.72 9.05
C VAL A 66 -15.82 -5.62 9.74
N THR A 67 -16.40 -6.54 9.00
CA THR A 67 -17.54 -7.31 9.50
C THR A 67 -17.09 -8.56 10.24
N GLU A 68 -18.06 -9.25 10.81
CA GLU A 68 -17.79 -10.44 11.61
C GLU A 68 -16.98 -11.48 10.82
N GLY A 69 -15.96 -12.01 11.42
CA GLY A 69 -15.11 -13.02 10.79
C GLY A 69 -13.99 -12.46 9.91
N ALA A 70 -14.03 -11.16 9.62
CA ALA A 70 -12.99 -10.55 8.80
C ALA A 70 -11.89 -9.92 9.67
N THR A 71 -10.67 -9.91 9.17
CA THR A 71 -9.56 -9.25 9.83
C THR A 71 -8.92 -8.29 8.85
N LEU A 72 -8.84 -7.02 9.24
CA LEU A 72 -8.11 -6.01 8.46
C LEU A 72 -6.76 -5.84 9.11
N THR A 73 -5.70 -6.12 8.38
CA THR A 73 -4.33 -5.98 8.86
C THR A 73 -3.68 -4.80 8.14
N ILE A 74 -3.04 -3.93 8.88
CA ILE A 74 -2.36 -2.76 8.31
C ILE A 74 -0.88 -2.89 8.62
N GLU A 75 -0.05 -2.95 7.59
CA GLU A 75 1.39 -3.10 7.78
C GLU A 75 2.03 -1.82 8.28
N PRO A 76 3.16 -1.92 8.99
CA PRO A 76 3.89 -0.73 9.43
C PRO A 76 4.24 0.17 8.24
N GLY A 77 4.06 1.46 8.42
CA GLY A 77 4.41 2.46 7.39
C GLY A 77 3.29 2.80 6.43
N VAL A 78 2.14 2.12 6.52
CA VAL A 78 1.00 2.43 5.67
C VAL A 78 0.39 3.77 6.08
N VAL A 79 -0.03 4.56 5.10
CA VAL A 79 -0.69 5.84 5.34
C VAL A 79 -2.14 5.72 4.91
N ILE A 80 -3.07 6.11 5.78
CA ILE A 80 -4.49 6.10 5.50
C ILE A 80 -5.00 7.54 5.56
N LYS A 81 -5.58 8.01 4.47
CA LYS A 81 -6.07 9.37 4.37
C LYS A 81 -7.59 9.37 4.32
N GLY A 82 -8.22 10.03 5.27
CA GLY A 82 -9.67 10.11 5.31
C GLY A 82 -10.22 11.21 4.42
N GLU A 83 -11.16 10.85 3.57
CA GLU A 83 -11.80 11.81 2.68
C GLU A 83 -12.93 12.53 3.45
N LYS A 84 -12.82 13.84 3.53
CA LYS A 84 -13.78 14.61 4.32
C LYS A 84 -15.17 14.60 3.72
N GLU A 85 -15.25 14.71 2.42
CA GLU A 85 -16.53 14.84 1.72
C GLU A 85 -17.44 13.63 1.97
N SER A 86 -16.87 12.46 2.04
CA SER A 86 -17.64 11.24 2.27
C SER A 86 -17.71 10.88 3.76
N LYS A 87 -17.16 11.76 4.63
CA LYS A 87 -17.15 11.53 6.08
C LYS A 87 -16.49 10.19 6.43
N ALA A 88 -15.34 9.96 5.85
CA ALA A 88 -14.62 8.69 5.95
C ALA A 88 -14.53 8.17 7.37
N THR A 89 -14.99 6.95 7.58
CA THR A 89 -15.03 6.32 8.90
C THR A 89 -14.70 4.84 8.75
N LEU A 90 -13.81 4.34 9.59
CA LEU A 90 -13.49 2.92 9.64
C LEU A 90 -14.16 2.33 10.89
N ILE A 91 -15.00 1.35 10.71
CA ILE A 91 -15.81 0.76 11.77
C ILE A 91 -15.49 -0.72 11.87
N VAL A 92 -15.07 -1.18 13.03
CA VAL A 92 -14.85 -2.60 13.27
C VAL A 92 -16.06 -3.12 14.04
N GLU A 93 -16.83 -3.99 13.39
CA GLU A 93 -18.04 -4.51 14.00
C GLU A 93 -17.71 -5.63 14.99
N ARG A 94 -18.71 -6.01 15.77
CA ARG A 94 -18.56 -7.13 16.69
C ARG A 94 -18.18 -8.37 15.86
N GLY A 95 -17.13 -9.02 16.27
CA GLY A 95 -16.63 -10.19 15.53
C GLY A 95 -15.63 -9.87 14.43
N GLY A 96 -15.50 -8.60 14.07
CA GLY A 96 -14.44 -8.15 13.17
C GLY A 96 -13.17 -7.88 13.95
N LYS A 97 -12.04 -7.77 13.25
CA LYS A 97 -10.77 -7.54 13.90
C LYS A 97 -9.91 -6.57 13.10
N LEU A 98 -9.22 -5.70 13.80
CA LEU A 98 -8.26 -4.79 13.18
C LEU A 98 -6.91 -5.03 13.82
N ILE A 99 -5.88 -5.25 13.00
CA ILE A 99 -4.51 -5.37 13.46
C ILE A 99 -3.73 -4.23 12.81
N ALA A 100 -3.28 -3.28 13.60
CA ALA A 100 -2.59 -2.10 13.12
C ALA A 100 -1.42 -1.82 14.05
N GLU A 101 -0.29 -2.49 13.76
CA GLU A 101 0.89 -2.37 14.60
C GLU A 101 2.01 -1.75 13.80
N GLY A 102 2.32 -0.52 14.08
CA GLY A 102 3.44 0.17 13.45
C GLY A 102 4.72 0.00 14.26
N THR A 103 5.81 0.54 13.73
CA THR A 103 7.09 0.55 14.43
C THR A 103 7.54 2.00 14.56
N SER A 104 8.59 2.24 15.37
CA SER A 104 9.09 3.58 15.53
C SER A 104 9.68 4.12 14.23
N GLU A 105 10.22 3.24 13.39
CA GLU A 105 10.77 3.63 12.09
C GLU A 105 9.70 3.76 11.03
N ARG A 106 8.62 3.02 11.14
CA ARG A 106 7.54 3.02 10.16
C ARG A 106 6.19 3.00 10.86
N PRO A 107 5.77 4.13 11.43
CA PRO A 107 4.47 4.17 12.08
C PRO A 107 3.35 4.14 11.05
N ILE A 108 2.21 3.61 11.44
CA ILE A 108 1.00 3.69 10.65
C ILE A 108 0.42 5.08 10.88
N VAL A 109 0.05 5.79 9.80
CA VAL A 109 -0.42 7.15 9.91
C VAL A 109 -1.86 7.25 9.41
N PHE A 110 -2.75 7.73 10.27
CA PHE A 110 -4.11 8.08 9.88
C PHE A 110 -4.18 9.61 9.82
N THR A 111 -4.52 10.15 8.67
CA THR A 111 -4.53 11.60 8.49
C THR A 111 -5.67 12.00 7.56
N SER A 112 -5.82 13.28 7.32
CA SER A 112 -6.83 13.80 6.42
C SER A 112 -6.32 13.81 4.97
N ALA A 113 -7.19 13.55 4.04
CA ALA A 113 -6.87 13.70 2.63
C ALA A 113 -6.80 15.17 2.22
N GLN A 114 -7.22 16.09 3.09
CA GLN A 114 -7.17 17.51 2.78
C GLN A 114 -5.75 18.02 2.79
N ALA A 115 -5.48 19.03 1.98
CA ALA A 115 -4.15 19.63 1.93
C ALA A 115 -3.78 20.24 3.27
N PRO A 116 -2.49 20.37 3.57
CA PRO A 116 -2.06 21.04 4.79
C PRO A 116 -2.66 22.44 4.87
N GLY A 117 -3.12 22.83 6.03
CA GLY A 117 -3.76 24.12 6.24
C GLY A 117 -5.24 24.12 5.96
N LYS A 118 -5.78 23.07 5.33
CA LYS A 118 -7.21 22.97 5.09
C LYS A 118 -7.88 21.94 6.02
N ARG A 119 -7.10 21.31 6.87
CA ARG A 119 -7.63 20.31 7.79
C ARG A 119 -8.33 21.00 8.96
N LYS A 120 -9.53 20.56 9.25
CA LYS A 120 -10.33 21.09 10.36
C LYS A 120 -11.06 19.99 11.04
#